data_13bdadb59c7a0fe3cfdcf9af9aa9a1b5
#
_entry.id   13bdadb59c7a0fe3cfdcf9af9aa9a1b5
#
_cell.length_a   1.000
_cell.length_b   1.000
_cell.length_c   1.000
_cell.angle_alpha   90.00
_cell.angle_beta   90.00
_cell.angle_gamma   90.00
#
_symmetry.space_group_name_H-M   'P 1'
#
loop_
_entity.id
_entity.type
_entity.pdbx_description
1 polymer ?
#
loop_
_entity_poly.entity_id
_entity_poly.type
_entity_poly.pdbx_seq_one_letter_code
_entity_poly.pdbx_strand_id
1 'polypeptide(L)'
;MKQYEAVIETLDKLGGIATLGDLNSEVFKIQECEWKTKTPFASIRRIVQQTKGIYKIKPGLYGLEKYRKQNEERGIIPETEKNKDSEIQRSFNHAYYQGLLVIIGNLRNLKTFIPNQDKNKKFYDGKTLQELSTLKKLPNYSYPALINRSAMIDTIWFNERNMPHSFFEIEHSTDIQNSLLKFNDLQDFYVRMAIVADAKRKSEFETKLSYHAFDELRLNKRVSFLSYEALVKQYEMEIEKQSLDFIL
;
A
#
# COMPACT_ATOMS: atom_id res chain seq x y z
N MET A 1 15.44 23.43 -17.63
CA MET A 1 14.68 23.30 -16.35
C MET A 1 15.52 22.62 -15.30
N LYS A 2 15.44 23.05 -14.03
CA LYS A 2 16.12 22.40 -12.90
C LYS A 2 15.33 21.16 -12.44
N GLN A 3 16.02 20.16 -11.85
CA GLN A 3 15.39 18.91 -11.42
C GLN A 3 14.24 19.10 -10.42
N TYR A 4 14.34 20.04 -9.47
CA TYR A 4 13.28 20.31 -8.51
C TYR A 4 12.04 20.96 -9.17
N GLU A 5 12.24 21.75 -10.23
CA GLU A 5 11.13 22.35 -11.01
C GLU A 5 10.38 21.25 -11.76
N ALA A 6 11.10 20.28 -12.34
CA ALA A 6 10.49 19.11 -12.99
C ALA A 6 9.66 18.27 -12.01
N VAL A 7 10.14 18.06 -10.78
CA VAL A 7 9.37 17.35 -9.74
C VAL A 7 8.10 18.13 -9.35
N ILE A 8 8.19 19.44 -9.18
CA ILE A 8 7.03 20.29 -8.88
C ILE A 8 6.01 20.24 -10.03
N GLU A 9 6.47 20.38 -11.28
CA GLU A 9 5.61 20.30 -12.47
C GLU A 9 4.94 18.93 -12.60
N THR A 10 5.68 17.85 -12.32
CA THR A 10 5.10 16.50 -12.33
C THR A 10 4.02 16.35 -11.25
N LEU A 11 4.28 16.81 -10.02
CA LEU A 11 3.26 16.84 -8.97
C LEU A 11 2.02 17.65 -9.37
N ASP A 12 2.23 18.77 -10.03
CA ASP A 12 1.13 19.62 -10.52
C ASP A 12 0.29 18.91 -11.58
N LYS A 13 0.93 18.30 -12.57
CA LYS A 13 0.28 17.50 -13.61
C LYS A 13 -0.49 16.29 -13.05
N LEU A 14 -0.04 15.73 -11.94
CA LEU A 14 -0.70 14.64 -11.22
C LEU A 14 -1.81 15.11 -10.25
N GLY A 15 -2.19 16.38 -10.30
CA GLY A 15 -3.27 16.93 -9.47
C GLY A 15 -2.84 17.36 -8.07
N GLY A 16 -1.56 17.61 -7.87
CA GLY A 16 -1.00 18.18 -6.63
C GLY A 16 -0.70 17.17 -5.53
N ILE A 17 -0.86 15.87 -5.81
CA ILE A 17 -0.55 14.76 -4.89
C ILE A 17 -0.05 13.56 -5.68
N ALA A 18 1.04 12.94 -5.23
CA ALA A 18 1.58 11.73 -5.85
C ALA A 18 2.39 10.89 -4.86
N THR A 19 2.48 9.60 -5.16
CA THR A 19 3.47 8.76 -4.49
C THR A 19 4.87 9.00 -5.05
N LEU A 20 5.89 8.59 -4.32
CA LEU A 20 7.26 8.63 -4.83
C LEU A 20 7.41 7.69 -6.06
N GLY A 21 6.64 6.60 -6.09
CA GLY A 21 6.58 5.71 -7.27
C GLY A 21 6.06 6.43 -8.52
N ASP A 22 4.95 7.17 -8.40
CA ASP A 22 4.43 7.95 -9.54
C ASP A 22 5.44 8.99 -10.02
N LEU A 23 6.08 9.69 -9.09
CA LEU A 23 7.12 10.65 -9.44
C LEU A 23 8.29 10.00 -10.16
N ASN A 24 8.72 8.81 -9.70
CA ASN A 24 9.79 8.05 -10.32
C ASN A 24 9.45 7.61 -11.75
N SER A 25 8.19 7.36 -12.06
CA SER A 25 7.76 6.98 -13.42
C SER A 25 7.48 8.16 -14.33
N GLU A 26 6.95 9.28 -13.79
CA GLU A 26 6.40 10.37 -14.61
C GLU A 26 7.38 11.52 -14.83
N VAL A 27 8.30 11.78 -13.89
CA VAL A 27 9.20 12.95 -13.97
C VAL A 27 10.13 12.93 -15.20
N PHE A 28 10.50 11.76 -15.67
CA PHE A 28 11.37 11.61 -16.86
C PHE A 28 10.67 11.93 -18.17
N LYS A 29 9.34 12.06 -18.17
CA LYS A 29 8.56 12.51 -19.33
C LYS A 29 8.65 14.04 -19.55
N ILE A 30 9.25 14.79 -18.60
CA ILE A 30 9.56 16.22 -18.75
C ILE A 30 10.83 16.36 -19.58
N GLN A 31 10.66 16.65 -20.86
CA GLN A 31 11.77 16.72 -21.83
C GLN A 31 12.77 17.86 -21.57
N GLU A 32 12.31 18.97 -20.97
CA GLU A 32 13.13 20.14 -20.67
C GLU A 32 14.08 19.94 -19.49
N CYS A 33 14.01 18.80 -18.79
CA CYS A 33 14.86 18.47 -17.65
C CYS A 33 15.81 17.32 -17.95
N GLU A 34 17.12 17.59 -17.92
CA GLU A 34 18.15 16.57 -18.07
C GLU A 34 18.56 15.99 -16.70
N TRP A 35 18.48 14.67 -16.58
CA TRP A 35 18.87 13.93 -15.37
C TRP A 35 20.27 13.34 -15.52
N LYS A 36 21.31 14.14 -15.19
CA LYS A 36 22.73 13.76 -15.32
C LYS A 36 23.25 12.84 -14.20
N THR A 37 22.42 12.54 -13.21
CA THR A 37 22.80 11.72 -12.05
C THR A 37 22.71 10.22 -12.37
N LYS A 38 23.65 9.44 -11.79
CA LYS A 38 23.61 7.97 -11.85
C LYS A 38 22.50 7.35 -10.99
N THR A 39 21.93 8.13 -10.06
CA THR A 39 20.90 7.69 -9.10
C THR A 39 19.71 8.66 -9.10
N PRO A 40 18.93 8.73 -10.21
CA PRO A 40 17.86 9.72 -10.36
C PRO A 40 16.77 9.55 -9.31
N PHE A 41 16.37 8.33 -8.95
CA PHE A 41 15.35 8.07 -7.94
C PHE A 41 15.75 8.58 -6.53
N ALA A 42 17.03 8.42 -6.16
CA ALA A 42 17.53 9.00 -4.91
C ALA A 42 17.51 10.55 -4.95
N SER A 43 17.75 11.14 -6.12
CA SER A 43 17.64 12.59 -6.31
C SER A 43 16.20 13.07 -6.18
N ILE A 44 15.24 12.39 -6.78
CA ILE A 44 13.79 12.69 -6.66
C ILE A 44 13.39 12.62 -5.19
N ARG A 45 13.76 11.53 -4.48
CA ARG A 45 13.47 11.37 -3.05
C ARG A 45 14.02 12.53 -2.22
N ARG A 46 15.26 12.95 -2.47
CA ARG A 46 15.85 14.11 -1.80
C ARG A 46 15.09 15.40 -2.11
N ILE A 47 14.74 15.62 -3.36
CA ILE A 47 14.00 16.82 -3.80
C ILE A 47 12.66 16.94 -3.07
N VAL A 48 11.83 15.89 -3.04
CA VAL A 48 10.53 15.95 -2.35
C VAL A 48 10.64 16.18 -0.84
N GLN A 49 11.77 15.80 -0.24
CA GLN A 49 12.02 16.01 1.20
C GLN A 49 12.57 17.39 1.54
N GLN A 50 13.24 18.07 0.61
CA GLN A 50 13.95 19.31 0.87
C GLN A 50 13.36 20.55 0.18
N THR A 51 12.51 20.37 -0.83
CA THR A 51 11.96 21.48 -1.61
C THR A 51 10.82 22.16 -0.87
N LYS A 52 10.93 23.48 -0.67
CA LYS A 52 9.84 24.32 -0.15
C LYS A 52 8.65 24.23 -1.10
N GLY A 53 7.45 24.12 -0.54
CA GLY A 53 6.21 23.99 -1.33
C GLY A 53 5.81 22.53 -1.60
N ILE A 54 6.62 21.54 -1.20
CA ILE A 54 6.24 20.11 -1.15
C ILE A 54 6.14 19.71 0.31
N TYR A 55 5.06 19.02 0.68
CA TYR A 55 4.88 18.50 2.03
C TYR A 55 4.64 16.98 2.00
N LYS A 56 5.10 16.31 3.04
CA LYS A 56 4.88 14.88 3.24
C LYS A 56 3.51 14.66 3.87
N ILE A 57 2.71 13.80 3.28
CA ILE A 57 1.40 13.40 3.81
C ILE A 57 1.55 12.13 4.64
N LYS A 58 2.19 11.10 4.05
CA LYS A 58 2.49 9.80 4.65
C LYS A 58 3.81 9.26 4.11
N PRO A 59 4.34 8.14 4.65
CA PRO A 59 5.44 7.45 4.00
C PRO A 59 5.16 7.23 2.51
N GLY A 60 6.05 7.72 1.65
CA GLY A 60 5.95 7.59 0.20
C GLY A 60 4.91 8.47 -0.50
N LEU A 61 4.12 9.29 0.19
CA LEU A 61 3.08 10.16 -0.39
C LEU A 61 3.37 11.63 -0.10
N TYR A 62 3.40 12.44 -1.15
CA TYR A 62 3.75 13.87 -1.10
C TYR A 62 2.70 14.73 -1.80
N GLY A 63 2.55 15.98 -1.33
CA GLY A 63 1.62 16.95 -1.90
C GLY A 63 2.28 18.32 -2.13
N LEU A 64 1.72 19.11 -3.03
CA LEU A 64 2.07 20.52 -3.19
C LEU A 64 1.28 21.37 -2.21
N GLU A 65 1.92 22.32 -1.52
CA GLU A 65 1.28 23.20 -0.54
C GLU A 65 0.11 23.99 -1.13
N LYS A 66 0.16 24.37 -2.41
CA LYS A 66 -0.95 25.07 -3.09
C LYS A 66 -2.23 24.25 -3.20
N TYR A 67 -2.13 22.90 -3.12
CA TYR A 67 -3.28 21.98 -3.12
C TYR A 67 -3.64 21.45 -1.73
N ARG A 68 -2.93 21.87 -0.68
CA ARG A 68 -3.08 21.33 0.67
C ARG A 68 -4.53 21.40 1.14
N LYS A 69 -5.17 22.56 1.03
CA LYS A 69 -6.57 22.73 1.44
C LYS A 69 -7.51 21.77 0.72
N GLN A 70 -7.35 21.63 -0.59
CA GLN A 70 -8.14 20.68 -1.41
C GLN A 70 -7.91 19.23 -0.99
N ASN A 71 -6.67 18.84 -0.67
CA ASN A 71 -6.36 17.50 -0.19
C ASN A 71 -6.99 17.26 1.18
N GLU A 72 -6.92 18.24 2.11
CA GLU A 72 -7.53 18.16 3.44
C GLU A 72 -9.07 18.03 3.36
N GLU A 73 -9.73 18.76 2.45
CA GLU A 73 -11.17 18.64 2.18
C GLU A 73 -11.56 17.23 1.67
N ARG A 74 -10.65 16.53 1.01
CA ARG A 74 -10.80 15.12 0.59
C ARG A 74 -10.47 14.10 1.69
N GLY A 75 -10.13 14.57 2.89
CA GLY A 75 -9.71 13.71 4.00
C GLY A 75 -8.25 13.24 3.93
N ILE A 76 -7.46 13.79 3.00
CA ILE A 76 -6.03 13.47 2.84
C ILE A 76 -5.23 14.48 3.67
N ILE A 77 -5.09 14.17 4.96
CA ILE A 77 -4.49 15.07 5.95
C ILE A 77 -3.14 14.47 6.40
N PRO A 78 -2.08 15.30 6.53
CA PRO A 78 -0.84 14.82 7.12
C PRO A 78 -1.06 14.24 8.52
N GLU A 79 -0.48 13.08 8.77
CA GLU A 79 -0.59 12.43 10.07
C GLU A 79 0.25 13.17 11.12
N THR A 80 -0.35 13.41 12.27
CA THR A 80 0.25 14.04 13.45
C THR A 80 -0.11 13.24 14.70
N GLU A 81 0.64 13.43 15.79
CA GLU A 81 0.31 12.79 17.08
C GLU A 81 -1.12 13.12 17.58
N LYS A 82 -1.69 14.25 17.16
CA LYS A 82 -3.04 14.68 17.55
C LYS A 82 -4.17 14.03 16.75
N ASN A 83 -3.93 13.68 15.48
CA ASN A 83 -4.96 13.19 14.58
C ASN A 83 -4.81 11.71 14.17
N LYS A 84 -3.73 11.04 14.52
CA LYS A 84 -3.41 9.67 14.11
C LYS A 84 -4.53 8.67 14.41
N ASP A 85 -5.25 8.87 15.52
CA ASP A 85 -6.34 8.00 15.96
C ASP A 85 -7.73 8.46 15.51
N SER A 86 -7.83 9.54 14.69
CA SER A 86 -9.11 9.99 14.14
C SER A 86 -9.66 8.98 13.12
N GLU A 87 -10.99 8.91 13.01
CA GLU A 87 -11.66 8.03 12.05
C GLU A 87 -11.25 8.34 10.60
N ILE A 88 -11.09 9.62 10.26
CA ILE A 88 -10.62 10.07 8.95
C ILE A 88 -9.23 9.48 8.64
N GLN A 89 -8.28 9.59 9.58
CA GLN A 89 -6.93 9.06 9.40
C GLN A 89 -6.92 7.54 9.31
N ARG A 90 -7.69 6.87 10.17
CA ARG A 90 -7.81 5.40 10.13
C ARG A 90 -8.35 4.92 8.79
N SER A 91 -9.44 5.54 8.31
CA SER A 91 -10.05 5.20 7.03
C SER A 91 -9.09 5.45 5.86
N PHE A 92 -8.43 6.61 5.84
CA PHE A 92 -7.47 6.95 4.80
C PHE A 92 -6.24 6.03 4.84
N ASN A 93 -5.68 5.75 6.03
CA ASN A 93 -4.54 4.83 6.21
C ASN A 93 -4.87 3.44 5.66
N HIS A 94 -6.03 2.90 6.06
CA HIS A 94 -6.46 1.59 5.61
C HIS A 94 -6.57 1.54 4.09
N ALA A 95 -7.29 2.48 3.47
CA ALA A 95 -7.46 2.55 2.02
C ALA A 95 -6.13 2.76 1.28
N TYR A 96 -5.22 3.59 1.82
CA TYR A 96 -3.92 3.86 1.22
C TYR A 96 -3.04 2.61 1.16
N TYR A 97 -2.84 1.92 2.29
CA TYR A 97 -1.99 0.73 2.31
C TYR A 97 -2.62 -0.45 1.59
N GLN A 98 -3.95 -0.56 1.62
CA GLN A 98 -4.70 -1.55 0.84
C GLN A 98 -4.52 -1.32 -0.67
N GLY A 99 -4.59 -0.07 -1.13
CA GLY A 99 -4.33 0.32 -2.52
C GLY A 99 -2.89 0.02 -2.95
N LEU A 100 -1.89 0.28 -2.09
CA LEU A 100 -0.49 -0.11 -2.39
C LEU A 100 -0.34 -1.62 -2.58
N LEU A 101 -0.96 -2.44 -1.71
CA LEU A 101 -0.95 -3.90 -1.87
C LEU A 101 -1.59 -4.34 -3.19
N VAL A 102 -2.71 -3.72 -3.57
CA VAL A 102 -3.36 -4.00 -4.86
C VAL A 102 -2.42 -3.71 -6.02
N ILE A 103 -1.81 -2.52 -6.03
CA ILE A 103 -0.91 -2.11 -7.10
C ILE A 103 0.31 -3.04 -7.17
N ILE A 104 0.95 -3.37 -6.05
CA ILE A 104 2.07 -4.31 -6.01
C ILE A 104 1.66 -5.68 -6.59
N GLY A 105 0.49 -6.20 -6.20
CA GLY A 105 -0.02 -7.46 -6.74
C GLY A 105 -0.20 -7.42 -8.25
N ASN A 106 -0.80 -6.33 -8.77
CA ASN A 106 -0.98 -6.13 -10.21
C ASN A 106 0.37 -6.04 -10.95
N LEU A 107 1.34 -5.31 -10.41
CA LEU A 107 2.70 -5.18 -10.97
C LEU A 107 3.45 -6.53 -11.01
N ARG A 108 3.14 -7.44 -10.09
CA ARG A 108 3.67 -8.82 -10.05
C ARG A 108 2.86 -9.80 -10.92
N ASN A 109 1.95 -9.31 -11.76
CA ASN A 109 1.04 -10.14 -12.58
C ASN A 109 0.16 -11.09 -11.76
N LEU A 110 -0.17 -10.72 -10.51
CA LEU A 110 -1.13 -11.43 -9.69
C LEU A 110 -2.50 -10.77 -9.81
N LYS A 111 -3.55 -11.56 -9.72
CA LYS A 111 -4.90 -11.03 -9.62
C LYS A 111 -5.16 -10.58 -8.19
N THR A 112 -5.80 -9.44 -8.01
CA THR A 112 -6.04 -8.81 -6.71
C THR A 112 -7.51 -8.69 -6.40
N PHE A 113 -7.88 -8.94 -5.15
CA PHE A 113 -9.25 -8.86 -4.65
C PHE A 113 -9.32 -7.96 -3.41
N ILE A 114 -10.38 -7.16 -3.34
CA ILE A 114 -10.75 -6.30 -2.22
C ILE A 114 -12.15 -6.70 -1.72
N PRO A 115 -12.38 -6.82 -0.40
CA PRO A 115 -13.66 -7.19 0.17
C PRO A 115 -14.73 -6.13 -0.08
N ASN A 116 -16.00 -6.57 -0.10
CA ASN A 116 -17.14 -5.71 -0.45
C ASN A 116 -17.26 -4.45 0.43
N GLN A 117 -16.87 -4.54 1.69
CA GLN A 117 -16.90 -3.42 2.65
C GLN A 117 -15.93 -2.30 2.30
N ASP A 118 -14.84 -2.61 1.58
CA ASP A 118 -13.76 -1.67 1.28
C ASP A 118 -13.74 -1.21 -0.17
N LYS A 119 -14.45 -1.90 -1.05
CA LYS A 119 -14.39 -1.68 -2.50
C LYS A 119 -14.64 -0.23 -2.95
N ASN A 120 -15.47 0.52 -2.21
CA ASN A 120 -15.82 1.91 -2.52
C ASN A 120 -14.91 2.93 -1.83
N LYS A 121 -13.99 2.49 -0.95
CA LYS A 121 -12.99 3.38 -0.34
C LYS A 121 -12.10 3.95 -1.42
N LYS A 122 -11.73 5.23 -1.27
CA LYS A 122 -10.92 5.94 -2.27
C LYS A 122 -9.44 5.89 -1.92
N PHE A 123 -8.64 5.58 -2.93
CA PHE A 123 -7.20 5.77 -2.90
C PHE A 123 -6.85 7.25 -3.02
N TYR A 124 -5.59 7.66 -2.82
CA TYR A 124 -5.20 9.08 -2.82
C TYR A 124 -5.50 9.81 -4.14
N ASP A 125 -5.49 9.10 -5.27
CA ASP A 125 -5.78 9.66 -6.61
C ASP A 125 -7.29 9.76 -6.91
N GLY A 126 -8.13 9.33 -5.97
CA GLY A 126 -9.59 9.38 -6.07
C GLY A 126 -10.24 8.13 -6.68
N LYS A 127 -9.45 7.19 -7.22
CA LYS A 127 -9.98 5.89 -7.66
C LYS A 127 -10.45 5.06 -6.47
N THR A 128 -11.50 4.29 -6.67
CA THR A 128 -11.93 3.32 -5.68
C THR A 128 -10.99 2.12 -5.66
N LEU A 129 -10.91 1.43 -4.53
CA LEU A 129 -10.12 0.19 -4.43
C LEU A 129 -10.62 -0.90 -5.39
N GLN A 130 -11.91 -0.88 -5.71
CA GLN A 130 -12.51 -1.77 -6.70
C GLN A 130 -12.03 -1.46 -8.14
N GLU A 131 -11.81 -0.19 -8.47
CA GLU A 131 -11.24 0.20 -9.78
C GLU A 131 -9.79 -0.24 -9.91
N LEU A 132 -9.03 -0.17 -8.83
CA LEU A 132 -7.65 -0.63 -8.78
C LEU A 132 -7.52 -2.16 -8.86
N SER A 133 -8.46 -2.91 -8.25
CA SER A 133 -8.39 -4.37 -8.16
C SER A 133 -8.77 -5.05 -9.47
N THR A 134 -8.13 -6.18 -9.78
CA THR A 134 -8.40 -6.94 -11.01
C THR A 134 -9.63 -7.84 -10.89
N LEU A 135 -9.91 -8.36 -9.70
CA LEU A 135 -11.06 -9.22 -9.46
C LEU A 135 -12.22 -8.43 -8.84
N LYS A 136 -13.38 -8.49 -9.48
CA LYS A 136 -14.62 -7.85 -8.99
C LYS A 136 -15.40 -8.74 -8.03
N LYS A 137 -15.14 -10.05 -8.06
CA LYS A 137 -15.75 -11.06 -7.20
C LYS A 137 -14.68 -12.04 -6.74
N LEU A 138 -14.85 -12.55 -5.53
CA LEU A 138 -13.98 -13.59 -4.98
C LEU A 138 -14.15 -14.88 -5.81
N PRO A 139 -13.07 -15.50 -6.31
CA PRO A 139 -13.14 -16.79 -6.99
C PRO A 139 -13.66 -17.90 -6.06
N ASN A 140 -14.36 -18.87 -6.64
CA ASN A 140 -14.77 -20.07 -5.91
C ASN A 140 -13.64 -21.12 -5.97
N TYR A 141 -12.71 -21.07 -5.00
CA TYR A 141 -11.50 -21.91 -4.97
C TYR A 141 -11.50 -22.97 -3.86
N SER A 142 -12.56 -23.00 -3.03
CA SER A 142 -12.64 -23.92 -1.88
C SER A 142 -14.09 -24.08 -1.39
N TYR A 143 -14.25 -24.72 -0.22
CA TYR A 143 -15.54 -24.89 0.45
C TYR A 143 -16.18 -23.53 0.83
N PRO A 144 -17.51 -23.41 0.80
CA PRO A 144 -18.21 -22.14 1.08
C PRO A 144 -17.81 -21.47 2.39
N ALA A 145 -17.59 -22.24 3.46
CA ALA A 145 -17.19 -21.70 4.76
C ALA A 145 -15.82 -20.97 4.67
N LEU A 146 -14.83 -21.55 3.99
CA LEU A 146 -13.50 -20.97 3.80
C LEU A 146 -13.54 -19.77 2.83
N ILE A 147 -14.38 -19.85 1.78
CA ILE A 147 -14.61 -18.71 0.88
C ILE A 147 -15.21 -17.53 1.65
N ASN A 148 -16.24 -17.76 2.46
CA ASN A 148 -16.87 -16.71 3.27
C ASN A 148 -15.87 -16.11 4.29
N ARG A 149 -15.00 -16.94 4.88
CA ARG A 149 -13.98 -16.45 5.80
C ARG A 149 -12.94 -15.59 5.08
N SER A 150 -12.45 -16.04 3.93
CA SER A 150 -11.48 -15.29 3.14
C SER A 150 -12.06 -14.00 2.53
N ALA A 151 -13.37 -13.94 2.30
CA ALA A 151 -14.05 -12.71 1.85
C ALA A 151 -13.95 -11.54 2.84
N MET A 152 -13.50 -11.81 4.09
CA MET A 152 -13.26 -10.81 5.15
C MET A 152 -11.80 -10.35 5.23
N ILE A 153 -10.91 -10.90 4.41
CA ILE A 153 -9.51 -10.50 4.34
C ILE A 153 -9.37 -9.19 3.56
N ASP A 154 -8.60 -8.25 4.11
CA ASP A 154 -8.49 -6.89 3.54
C ASP A 154 -7.94 -6.86 2.12
N THR A 155 -6.95 -7.69 1.81
CA THR A 155 -6.44 -7.84 0.44
C THR A 155 -6.01 -9.27 0.18
N ILE A 156 -6.42 -9.83 -0.95
CA ILE A 156 -5.99 -11.16 -1.38
C ILE A 156 -5.34 -11.06 -2.76
N TRP A 157 -4.20 -11.72 -2.89
CA TRP A 157 -3.60 -11.98 -4.19
C TRP A 157 -3.88 -13.40 -4.64
N PHE A 158 -4.18 -13.56 -5.92
CA PHE A 158 -4.43 -14.84 -6.57
C PHE A 158 -3.43 -15.06 -7.70
N ASN A 159 -3.07 -16.30 -7.94
CA ASN A 159 -2.30 -16.69 -9.13
C ASN A 159 -3.22 -16.74 -10.37
N GLU A 160 -2.63 -17.04 -11.53
CA GLU A 160 -3.36 -17.11 -12.82
C GLU A 160 -4.52 -18.12 -12.80
N ARG A 161 -4.41 -19.20 -12.00
CA ARG A 161 -5.44 -20.24 -11.85
C ARG A 161 -6.52 -19.91 -10.83
N ASN A 162 -6.56 -18.67 -10.35
CA ASN A 162 -7.48 -18.19 -9.30
C ASN A 162 -7.32 -18.94 -7.95
N MET A 163 -6.13 -19.48 -7.66
CA MET A 163 -5.81 -20.00 -6.33
C MET A 163 -5.19 -18.91 -5.47
N PRO A 164 -5.50 -18.84 -4.17
CA PRO A 164 -4.89 -17.86 -3.26
C PRO A 164 -3.36 -17.96 -3.28
N HIS A 165 -2.70 -16.82 -3.34
CA HIS A 165 -1.24 -16.68 -3.29
C HIS A 165 -0.80 -16.00 -1.99
N SER A 166 -1.51 -14.94 -1.56
CA SER A 166 -1.18 -14.19 -0.35
C SER A 166 -2.43 -13.56 0.27
N PHE A 167 -2.47 -13.54 1.61
CA PHE A 167 -3.48 -12.86 2.42
C PHE A 167 -2.84 -11.72 3.20
N PHE A 168 -3.47 -10.55 3.20
CA PHE A 168 -3.00 -9.36 3.90
C PHE A 168 -4.11 -8.76 4.76
N GLU A 169 -3.78 -8.45 6.01
CA GLU A 169 -4.60 -7.69 6.95
C GLU A 169 -3.89 -6.40 7.33
N ILE A 170 -4.63 -5.28 7.32
CA ILE A 170 -4.08 -3.95 7.59
C ILE A 170 -4.58 -3.50 8.95
N GLU A 171 -3.66 -3.43 9.91
CA GLU A 171 -3.96 -3.17 11.31
C GLU A 171 -3.43 -1.80 11.73
N HIS A 172 -4.31 -0.81 11.74
CA HIS A 172 -3.95 0.54 12.21
C HIS A 172 -4.06 0.67 13.73
N SER A 173 -5.24 0.42 14.28
CA SER A 173 -5.54 0.55 15.72
C SER A 173 -6.40 -0.60 16.28
N THR A 174 -6.80 -1.54 15.43
CA THR A 174 -7.58 -2.71 15.79
C THR A 174 -6.69 -3.80 16.40
N ASP A 175 -7.30 -4.79 17.07
CA ASP A 175 -6.55 -5.87 17.72
C ASP A 175 -6.00 -6.84 16.67
N ILE A 176 -4.69 -6.93 16.57
CA ILE A 176 -3.93 -7.87 15.69
C ILE A 176 -4.39 -9.32 15.90
N GLN A 177 -4.86 -9.67 17.10
CA GLN A 177 -5.36 -11.02 17.39
C GLN A 177 -6.54 -11.41 16.48
N ASN A 178 -7.42 -10.47 16.16
CA ASN A 178 -8.57 -10.75 15.29
C ASN A 178 -8.12 -11.13 13.87
N SER A 179 -7.08 -10.49 13.37
CA SER A 179 -6.50 -10.83 12.07
C SER A 179 -5.74 -12.15 12.10
N LEU A 180 -5.04 -12.45 13.19
CA LEU A 180 -4.44 -13.77 13.39
C LEU A 180 -5.48 -14.88 13.46
N LEU A 181 -6.66 -14.65 14.06
CA LEU A 181 -7.78 -15.62 14.04
C LEU A 181 -8.31 -15.86 12.63
N LYS A 182 -8.42 -14.82 11.79
CA LYS A 182 -8.79 -15.01 10.37
C LYS A 182 -7.77 -15.88 9.64
N PHE A 183 -6.49 -15.64 9.86
CA PHE A 183 -5.42 -16.44 9.26
C PHE A 183 -5.41 -17.88 9.78
N ASN A 184 -5.69 -18.08 11.08
CA ASN A 184 -5.78 -19.40 11.66
C ASN A 184 -6.93 -20.22 11.05
N ASP A 185 -8.09 -19.59 10.79
CA ASP A 185 -9.20 -20.25 10.11
C ASP A 185 -8.89 -20.60 8.64
N LEU A 186 -7.85 -20.00 8.06
CA LEU A 186 -7.41 -20.20 6.67
C LEU A 186 -6.06 -20.92 6.57
N GLN A 187 -5.59 -21.52 7.67
CA GLN A 187 -4.25 -22.11 7.75
C GLN A 187 -4.03 -23.32 6.81
N ASP A 188 -5.09 -23.96 6.34
CA ASP A 188 -5.00 -25.07 5.38
C ASP A 188 -4.52 -24.63 3.98
N PHE A 189 -4.65 -23.33 3.65
CA PHE A 189 -4.08 -22.81 2.42
C PHE A 189 -2.58 -22.54 2.59
N TYR A 190 -1.77 -23.16 1.74
CA TYR A 190 -0.33 -22.92 1.74
C TYR A 190 0.01 -21.59 1.03
N VAL A 191 -0.33 -20.49 1.67
CA VAL A 191 -0.18 -19.11 1.18
C VAL A 191 0.73 -18.29 2.09
N ARG A 192 1.20 -17.15 1.60
CA ARG A 192 1.85 -16.13 2.43
C ARG A 192 0.79 -15.32 3.14
N MET A 193 0.96 -15.10 4.43
CA MET A 193 0.09 -14.27 5.24
C MET A 193 0.89 -13.12 5.84
N ALA A 194 0.36 -11.91 5.85
CA ALA A 194 1.06 -10.77 6.43
C ALA A 194 0.11 -9.83 7.16
N ILE A 195 0.53 -9.42 8.36
CA ILE A 195 -0.04 -8.27 9.07
C ILE A 195 0.73 -7.04 8.65
N VAL A 196 0.01 -6.05 8.12
CA VAL A 196 0.55 -4.76 7.67
C VAL A 196 0.17 -3.70 8.70
N ALA A 197 1.16 -3.11 9.39
CA ALA A 197 0.91 -2.17 10.48
C ALA A 197 2.08 -1.19 10.67
N ASP A 198 1.89 -0.20 11.57
CA ASP A 198 2.99 0.66 12.02
C ASP A 198 4.08 -0.20 12.68
N ALA A 199 5.35 0.13 12.41
CA ALA A 199 6.52 -0.59 12.95
C ALA A 199 6.51 -0.71 14.48
N LYS A 200 5.91 0.26 15.18
CA LYS A 200 5.76 0.27 16.65
C LYS A 200 4.91 -0.90 17.16
N ARG A 201 4.03 -1.47 16.32
CA ARG A 201 3.14 -2.59 16.69
C ARG A 201 3.79 -3.97 16.51
N LYS A 202 5.05 -4.03 16.08
CA LYS A 202 5.75 -5.29 15.87
C LYS A 202 5.82 -6.15 17.15
N SER A 203 6.10 -5.54 18.29
CA SER A 203 6.13 -6.24 19.59
C SER A 203 4.76 -6.80 19.98
N GLU A 204 3.67 -6.07 19.72
CA GLU A 204 2.30 -6.56 19.91
C GLU A 204 2.02 -7.79 19.03
N PHE A 205 2.38 -7.71 17.75
CA PHE A 205 2.25 -8.84 16.82
C PHE A 205 3.00 -10.08 17.32
N GLU A 206 4.27 -9.94 17.73
CA GLU A 206 5.09 -11.04 18.22
C GLU A 206 4.48 -11.66 19.49
N THR A 207 3.99 -10.82 20.41
CA THR A 207 3.30 -11.25 21.64
C THR A 207 2.03 -12.04 21.31
N LYS A 208 1.16 -11.52 20.44
CA LYS A 208 -0.09 -12.20 20.07
C LYS A 208 0.17 -13.51 19.32
N LEU A 209 1.13 -13.52 18.41
CA LEU A 209 1.51 -14.71 17.65
C LEU A 209 2.11 -15.81 18.56
N SER A 210 2.64 -15.46 19.74
CA SER A 210 3.18 -16.42 20.70
C SER A 210 2.12 -17.24 21.44
N TYR A 211 0.84 -16.89 21.35
CA TYR A 211 -0.24 -17.65 21.98
C TYR A 211 -0.37 -19.04 21.34
N HIS A 212 -0.61 -20.07 22.17
CA HIS A 212 -0.75 -21.46 21.71
C HIS A 212 -1.78 -21.67 20.60
N ALA A 213 -2.85 -20.83 20.59
CA ALA A 213 -3.85 -20.85 19.54
C ALA A 213 -3.28 -20.60 18.12
N PHE A 214 -2.08 -20.03 18.02
CA PHE A 214 -1.41 -19.68 16.76
C PHE A 214 -0.13 -20.47 16.52
N ASP A 215 0.07 -21.59 17.22
CA ASP A 215 1.28 -22.40 17.10
C ASP A 215 1.50 -22.89 15.67
N GLU A 216 0.45 -23.30 14.95
CA GLU A 216 0.54 -23.72 13.55
C GLU A 216 1.09 -22.58 12.66
N LEU A 217 0.58 -21.37 12.83
CA LEU A 217 1.03 -20.19 12.07
C LEU A 217 2.47 -19.82 12.43
N ARG A 218 2.82 -19.89 13.71
CA ARG A 218 4.12 -19.47 14.26
C ARG A 218 5.23 -20.49 13.92
N LEU A 219 5.02 -21.76 14.22
CA LEU A 219 6.03 -22.81 14.03
C LEU A 219 6.36 -23.03 12.56
N ASN A 220 5.37 -22.93 11.69
CA ASN A 220 5.52 -23.06 10.24
C ASN A 220 5.87 -21.73 9.55
N LYS A 221 6.11 -20.66 10.32
CA LYS A 221 6.47 -19.33 9.79
C LYS A 221 5.51 -18.83 8.69
N ARG A 222 4.20 -19.09 8.88
CA ARG A 222 3.16 -18.79 7.89
C ARG A 222 2.79 -17.32 7.84
N VAL A 223 2.96 -16.59 8.95
CA VAL A 223 2.58 -15.19 9.09
C VAL A 223 3.82 -14.33 9.30
N SER A 224 3.89 -13.22 8.59
CA SER A 224 4.94 -12.22 8.72
C SER A 224 4.36 -10.86 9.13
N PHE A 225 5.20 -10.01 9.71
CA PHE A 225 4.90 -8.61 9.97
C PHE A 225 5.54 -7.76 8.88
N LEU A 226 4.75 -6.87 8.28
CA LEU A 226 5.19 -5.93 7.25
C LEU A 226 4.89 -4.50 7.74
N SER A 227 5.92 -3.71 8.03
CA SER A 227 5.69 -2.32 8.43
C SER A 227 5.20 -1.48 7.24
N TYR A 228 4.51 -0.38 7.53
CA TYR A 228 4.08 0.58 6.51
C TYR A 228 5.24 1.09 5.65
N GLU A 229 6.39 1.38 6.27
CA GLU A 229 7.58 1.82 5.55
C GLU A 229 8.14 0.72 4.64
N ALA A 230 8.13 -0.53 5.11
CA ALA A 230 8.58 -1.67 4.32
C ALA A 230 7.66 -1.93 3.12
N LEU A 231 6.33 -1.80 3.31
CA LEU A 231 5.36 -1.90 2.22
C LEU A 231 5.57 -0.80 1.17
N VAL A 232 5.73 0.46 1.60
CA VAL A 232 6.02 1.59 0.71
C VAL A 232 7.31 1.35 -0.07
N LYS A 233 8.35 0.87 0.60
CA LYS A 233 9.61 0.53 -0.06
C LYS A 233 9.45 -0.58 -1.11
N GLN A 234 8.64 -1.60 -0.82
CA GLN A 234 8.33 -2.65 -1.81
C GLN A 234 7.59 -2.06 -3.02
N TYR A 235 6.61 -1.19 -2.80
CA TYR A 235 5.90 -0.50 -3.87
C TYR A 235 6.85 0.30 -4.76
N GLU A 236 7.72 1.13 -4.18
CA GLU A 236 8.70 1.92 -4.90
C GLU A 236 9.64 1.03 -5.74
N MET A 237 10.12 -0.08 -5.17
CA MET A 237 10.99 -1.03 -5.87
C MET A 237 10.30 -1.71 -7.06
N GLU A 238 9.00 -2.06 -6.94
CA GLU A 238 8.27 -2.65 -8.07
C GLU A 238 8.08 -1.65 -9.22
N ILE A 239 7.79 -0.38 -8.90
CA ILE A 239 7.71 0.68 -9.91
C ILE A 239 9.07 0.92 -10.57
N GLU A 240 10.15 1.02 -9.78
CA GLU A 240 11.51 1.22 -10.29
C GLU A 240 11.92 0.07 -11.23
N LYS A 241 11.61 -1.18 -10.86
CA LYS A 241 11.88 -2.36 -11.68
C LYS A 241 11.21 -2.26 -13.05
N GLN A 242 9.93 -1.90 -13.10
CA GLN A 242 9.23 -1.74 -14.37
C GLN A 242 9.81 -0.62 -15.24
N SER A 243 10.26 0.47 -14.61
CA SER A 243 10.91 1.57 -15.34
C SER A 243 12.26 1.14 -15.95
N LEU A 244 12.97 0.19 -15.35
CA LEU A 244 14.23 -0.36 -15.85
C LEU A 244 14.00 -1.40 -16.95
N ASP A 245 12.94 -2.21 -16.87
CA ASP A 245 12.59 -3.19 -17.90
C ASP A 245 12.23 -2.51 -19.25
N PHE A 246 11.88 -1.22 -19.21
CA PHE A 246 11.65 -0.40 -20.43
C PHE A 246 12.95 0.05 -21.14
N ILE A 247 14.11 -0.13 -20.52
CA ILE A 247 15.41 0.34 -21.03
C ILE A 247 16.19 -0.81 -21.69
N LEU A 248 15.75 -2.05 -21.53
CA LEU A 248 16.34 -3.25 -22.13
C LEU A 248 15.48 -3.82 -23.26
#